data_d57abfa57359d05f24dcdd2340446a9a
#
_entry.id   d57abfa57359d05f24dcdd2340446a9a
#
_cell.length_a   1.000
_cell.length_b   1.000
_cell.length_c   1.000
_cell.angle_alpha   90.00
_cell.angle_beta   90.00
_cell.angle_gamma   90.00
#
_symmetry.space_group_name_H-M   'P 1'
#
loop_
_entity.id
_entity.type
_entity.pdbx_description
1 polymer ?
#
loop_
_entity_poly.entity_id
_entity_poly.type
_entity_poly.pdbx_seq_one_letter_code
_entity_poly.pdbx_strand_id
1 'polypeptide(L)'
;MLALTIFSAVVATANALYASYRVQREQLIANTLESNRVYASKLAESAGTFLRTAQRQLEYSARHLAGRFDVPELLATEADRLQQQTDSFNTVAIIRADGTILAASQTLRGFVGTRVDNPGSRAALQGRKPLISKPYVSLTGNLLINVSHPIHGDEGRYLGYIAGTIYLRNEGALHTLLGRHPYQDGSYLYVVDSEGRLIYHEDGSRVGEDVTANPVVAAVMRGQAGAQRLVNTRGVDMLAGYAGVPLSGWGVIAQRPAKATLEPLEELIWSLIRYAAPFALACLLAIWWCARKISQPLSQLATNVEHREVGVAMQRVQSVKAWYFEAQRLKGAVIRSFTSLQDEIGKLNQASITDPLTSLHNRRGLQAAVDRLRAAGAPFSVIALDIDHFKQVNDTYGHTVGDEVIRGVAQLMRDCSRPSDVLCRNGGEEFLMLLPAAGAQEAANVAERLCKRLATNRLHGTAGITLSAGVAQWPSAGAEVEAVFQAADQALYAAKQQGRNRVVTHAAA
;
A
#
# COMPACT_ATOMS: atom_id res chain seq x y z
N MET A 1 4.95 -12.36 1.99
CA MET A 1 4.23 -11.49 2.92
C MET A 1 4.70 -10.03 2.80
N LEU A 2 5.95 -9.67 3.13
CA LEU A 2 6.45 -8.29 3.10
C LEU A 2 6.24 -7.59 1.75
N ALA A 3 6.59 -8.23 0.64
CA ALA A 3 6.41 -7.68 -0.70
C ALA A 3 4.94 -7.38 -1.01
N LEU A 4 4.02 -8.24 -0.54
CA LEU A 4 2.58 -8.08 -0.75
C LEU A 4 2.02 -6.90 0.05
N THR A 5 2.45 -6.71 1.31
CA THR A 5 2.01 -5.58 2.14
C THR A 5 2.52 -4.25 1.61
N ILE A 6 3.78 -4.18 1.19
CA ILE A 6 4.36 -2.98 0.56
C ILE A 6 3.63 -2.68 -0.75
N PHE A 7 3.44 -3.67 -1.62
CA PHE A 7 2.72 -3.52 -2.88
C PHE A 7 1.28 -3.01 -2.64
N SER A 8 0.55 -3.63 -1.73
CA SER A 8 -0.81 -3.21 -1.35
C SER A 8 -0.87 -1.76 -0.85
N ALA A 9 0.06 -1.35 0.01
CA ALA A 9 0.13 0.02 0.52
C ALA A 9 0.43 1.04 -0.60
N VAL A 10 1.36 0.73 -1.50
CA VAL A 10 1.70 1.59 -2.65
C VAL A 10 0.52 1.72 -3.59
N VAL A 11 -0.15 0.60 -3.94
CA VAL A 11 -1.33 0.61 -4.82
C VAL A 11 -2.48 1.40 -4.19
N ALA A 12 -2.75 1.20 -2.90
CA ALA A 12 -3.80 1.94 -2.19
C ALA A 12 -3.52 3.46 -2.18
N THR A 13 -2.28 3.86 -1.89
CA THR A 13 -1.87 5.27 -1.90
C THR A 13 -1.96 5.88 -3.30
N ALA A 14 -1.46 5.19 -4.33
CA ALA A 14 -1.55 5.64 -5.72
C ALA A 14 -3.00 5.80 -6.18
N ASN A 15 -3.89 4.86 -5.83
CA ASN A 15 -5.30 4.93 -6.14
C ASN A 15 -5.99 6.11 -5.43
N ALA A 16 -5.68 6.35 -4.16
CA ALA A 16 -6.22 7.48 -3.41
C ALA A 16 -5.78 8.83 -4.01
N LEU A 17 -4.50 8.97 -4.39
CA LEU A 17 -3.97 10.16 -5.06
C LEU A 17 -4.65 10.38 -6.42
N TYR A 18 -4.79 9.33 -7.23
CA TYR A 18 -5.45 9.40 -8.53
C TYR A 18 -6.93 9.79 -8.41
N ALA A 19 -7.66 9.21 -7.47
CA ALA A 19 -9.05 9.56 -7.20
C ALA A 19 -9.20 11.02 -6.75
N SER A 20 -8.35 11.47 -5.84
CA SER A 20 -8.31 12.86 -5.38
C SER A 20 -8.02 13.83 -6.52
N TYR A 21 -7.03 13.52 -7.37
CA TYR A 21 -6.71 14.32 -8.54
C TYR A 21 -7.91 14.45 -9.48
N ARG A 22 -8.57 13.35 -9.82
CA ARG A 22 -9.74 13.38 -10.70
C ARG A 22 -10.86 14.24 -10.17
N VAL A 23 -11.22 14.06 -8.90
CA VAL A 23 -12.31 14.82 -8.26
C VAL A 23 -11.98 16.31 -8.22
N GLN A 24 -10.77 16.69 -7.79
CA GLN A 24 -10.35 18.08 -7.72
C GLN A 24 -10.28 18.74 -9.12
N ARG A 25 -9.79 18.01 -10.12
CA ARG A 25 -9.74 18.48 -11.50
C ARG A 25 -11.14 18.79 -12.05
N GLU A 26 -12.08 17.88 -11.87
CA GLU A 26 -13.47 18.07 -12.32
C GLU A 26 -14.13 19.24 -11.58
N GLN A 27 -13.89 19.36 -10.29
CA GLN A 27 -14.43 20.45 -9.47
C GLN A 27 -13.85 21.82 -9.88
N LEU A 28 -12.54 21.90 -10.14
CA LEU A 28 -11.93 23.17 -10.62
C LEU A 28 -12.49 23.60 -11.96
N ILE A 29 -12.66 22.65 -12.91
CA ILE A 29 -13.27 22.94 -14.20
C ILE A 29 -14.71 23.44 -14.02
N ALA A 30 -15.53 22.72 -13.22
CA ALA A 30 -16.91 23.09 -12.97
C ALA A 30 -17.03 24.47 -12.30
N ASN A 31 -16.22 24.71 -11.27
CA ASN A 31 -16.19 26.01 -10.57
C ASN A 31 -15.77 27.14 -11.50
N THR A 32 -14.79 26.91 -12.37
CA THR A 32 -14.33 27.94 -13.34
C THR A 32 -15.38 28.22 -14.40
N LEU A 33 -16.05 27.21 -14.91
CA LEU A 33 -17.16 27.37 -15.84
C LEU A 33 -18.29 28.18 -15.22
N GLU A 34 -18.69 27.87 -13.99
CA GLU A 34 -19.73 28.59 -13.28
C GLU A 34 -19.31 30.03 -12.97
N SER A 35 -18.07 30.25 -12.51
CA SER A 35 -17.53 31.59 -12.29
C SER A 35 -17.55 32.44 -13.56
N ASN A 36 -17.14 31.88 -14.69
CA ASN A 36 -17.16 32.58 -15.99
C ASN A 36 -18.58 32.86 -16.45
N ARG A 37 -19.53 31.93 -16.21
CA ARG A 37 -20.96 32.13 -16.48
C ARG A 37 -21.52 33.33 -15.71
N VAL A 38 -21.28 33.31 -14.38
CA VAL A 38 -21.75 34.40 -13.49
C VAL A 38 -21.12 35.73 -13.88
N TYR A 39 -19.81 35.72 -14.20
CA TYR A 39 -19.09 36.91 -14.61
C TYR A 39 -19.63 37.49 -15.94
N ALA A 40 -19.81 36.63 -16.96
CA ALA A 40 -20.39 37.05 -18.23
C ALA A 40 -21.81 37.60 -18.06
N SER A 41 -22.64 36.97 -17.22
CA SER A 41 -24.00 37.42 -16.93
C SER A 41 -24.02 38.78 -16.24
N LYS A 42 -23.14 39.01 -15.27
CA LYS A 42 -23.01 40.27 -14.57
C LYS A 42 -22.58 41.41 -15.49
N LEU A 43 -21.62 41.14 -16.37
CA LEU A 43 -21.16 42.12 -17.37
C LEU A 43 -22.23 42.39 -18.44
N ALA A 44 -22.99 41.39 -18.86
CA ALA A 44 -24.12 41.55 -19.78
C ALA A 44 -25.21 42.42 -19.15
N GLU A 45 -25.50 42.23 -17.89
CA GLU A 45 -26.45 43.10 -17.12
C GLU A 45 -25.91 44.53 -17.00
N SER A 46 -24.64 44.73 -16.70
CA SER A 46 -23.99 46.03 -16.61
C SER A 46 -24.01 46.74 -17.95
N ALA A 47 -23.65 46.05 -19.05
CA ALA A 47 -23.74 46.61 -20.40
C ALA A 47 -25.19 46.97 -20.77
N GLY A 48 -26.16 46.14 -20.45
CA GLY A 48 -27.57 46.42 -20.65
C GLY A 48 -28.04 47.64 -19.85
N THR A 49 -27.57 47.80 -18.63
CA THR A 49 -27.88 48.99 -17.80
C THR A 49 -27.26 50.25 -18.34
N PHE A 50 -26.00 50.19 -18.78
CA PHE A 50 -25.31 51.29 -19.46
C PHE A 50 -26.10 51.76 -20.69
N LEU A 51 -26.47 50.84 -21.59
CA LEU A 51 -27.20 51.14 -22.82
C LEU A 51 -28.60 51.76 -22.51
N ARG A 52 -29.31 51.22 -21.51
CA ARG A 52 -30.60 51.79 -21.03
C ARG A 52 -30.42 53.22 -20.51
N THR A 53 -29.35 53.47 -19.78
CA THR A 53 -29.06 54.82 -19.25
C THR A 53 -28.76 55.78 -20.40
N ALA A 54 -27.95 55.35 -21.34
CA ALA A 54 -27.67 56.15 -22.56
C ALA A 54 -28.96 56.47 -23.35
N GLN A 55 -29.85 55.46 -23.54
CA GLN A 55 -31.14 55.73 -24.20
C GLN A 55 -32.01 56.70 -23.43
N ARG A 56 -32.12 56.56 -22.09
CA ARG A 56 -32.90 57.49 -21.22
C ARG A 56 -32.38 58.93 -21.27
N GLN A 57 -31.05 59.09 -21.31
CA GLN A 57 -30.45 60.42 -21.47
C GLN A 57 -30.86 61.07 -22.78
N LEU A 58 -30.82 60.32 -23.87
CA LEU A 58 -31.25 60.82 -25.20
C LEU A 58 -32.77 61.07 -25.24
N GLU A 59 -33.58 60.22 -24.59
CA GLU A 59 -35.02 60.39 -24.46
C GLU A 59 -35.36 61.70 -23.72
N TYR A 60 -34.69 61.97 -22.59
CA TYR A 60 -34.87 63.23 -21.87
C TYR A 60 -34.54 64.45 -22.75
N SER A 61 -33.38 64.43 -23.40
CA SER A 61 -32.98 65.52 -24.29
C SER A 61 -33.90 65.65 -25.49
N ALA A 62 -34.36 64.53 -26.09
CA ALA A 62 -35.33 64.56 -27.19
C ALA A 62 -36.64 65.25 -26.80
N ARG A 63 -37.16 64.95 -25.58
CA ARG A 63 -38.38 65.64 -25.02
C ARG A 63 -38.13 67.11 -24.74
N HIS A 64 -36.95 67.49 -24.23
CA HIS A 64 -36.61 68.84 -23.93
C HIS A 64 -36.47 69.70 -25.20
N LEU A 65 -36.00 69.10 -26.32
CA LEU A 65 -35.81 69.76 -27.59
C LEU A 65 -37.06 69.83 -28.46
N ALA A 66 -38.12 69.04 -28.18
CA ALA A 66 -39.30 68.87 -29.01
C ALA A 66 -40.01 70.22 -29.33
N GLY A 67 -40.21 71.11 -28.30
CA GLY A 67 -40.83 72.39 -28.47
C GLY A 67 -39.88 73.55 -28.90
N ARG A 68 -38.58 73.27 -29.09
CA ARG A 68 -37.53 74.27 -29.37
C ARG A 68 -36.55 73.81 -30.45
N PHE A 69 -36.99 72.92 -31.36
CA PHE A 69 -36.17 72.25 -32.33
C PHE A 69 -35.56 73.21 -33.38
N ASP A 70 -36.14 74.42 -33.52
CA ASP A 70 -35.68 75.45 -34.44
C ASP A 70 -34.67 76.45 -33.85
N VAL A 71 -34.19 76.21 -32.62
CA VAL A 71 -33.25 77.08 -31.90
C VAL A 71 -31.84 76.48 -31.93
N PRO A 72 -30.93 76.88 -32.91
CA PRO A 72 -29.65 76.21 -33.13
C PRO A 72 -28.71 76.28 -31.90
N GLU A 73 -28.70 77.37 -31.14
CA GLU A 73 -27.87 77.53 -29.97
C GLU A 73 -28.25 76.56 -28.84
N LEU A 74 -29.56 76.29 -28.66
CA LEU A 74 -30.07 75.35 -27.68
C LEU A 74 -29.69 73.91 -28.07
N LEU A 75 -29.81 73.58 -29.36
CA LEU A 75 -29.44 72.27 -29.88
C LEU A 75 -27.93 72.00 -29.69
N ALA A 76 -27.09 73.01 -29.99
CA ALA A 76 -25.65 72.89 -29.79
C ALA A 76 -25.28 72.74 -28.30
N THR A 77 -25.88 73.55 -27.43
CA THR A 77 -25.65 73.46 -25.99
C THR A 77 -26.04 72.09 -25.42
N GLU A 78 -27.19 71.57 -25.87
CA GLU A 78 -27.61 70.21 -25.40
C GLU A 78 -26.72 69.06 -25.90
N ALA A 79 -26.24 69.17 -27.13
CA ALA A 79 -25.28 68.22 -27.67
C ALA A 79 -23.96 68.23 -26.87
N ASP A 80 -23.42 69.43 -26.56
CA ASP A 80 -22.20 69.57 -25.74
C ASP A 80 -22.45 69.08 -24.28
N ARG A 81 -23.60 69.40 -23.68
CA ARG A 81 -23.97 68.94 -22.36
C ARG A 81 -23.95 67.42 -22.25
N LEU A 82 -24.59 66.74 -23.18
CA LEU A 82 -24.59 65.27 -23.21
C LEU A 82 -23.21 64.68 -23.37
N GLN A 83 -22.34 65.27 -24.19
CA GLN A 83 -20.96 64.78 -24.36
C GLN A 83 -20.11 65.05 -23.13
N GLN A 84 -20.21 66.24 -22.48
CA GLN A 84 -19.31 66.64 -21.41
C GLN A 84 -19.76 66.17 -20.02
N GLN A 85 -21.09 66.06 -19.79
CA GLN A 85 -21.64 65.71 -18.46
C GLN A 85 -21.82 64.21 -18.27
N THR A 86 -21.70 63.43 -19.32
CA THR A 86 -21.89 61.99 -19.25
C THR A 86 -20.75 61.29 -19.97
N ASP A 87 -20.15 60.32 -19.32
CA ASP A 87 -19.16 59.46 -19.98
C ASP A 87 -19.80 58.46 -20.96
N SER A 88 -21.11 58.67 -21.31
CA SER A 88 -21.87 57.69 -22.10
C SER A 88 -21.58 57.80 -23.60
N PHE A 89 -21.21 58.97 -24.09
CA PHE A 89 -21.09 59.25 -25.50
C PHE A 89 -19.74 59.90 -25.86
N ASN A 90 -19.12 59.40 -26.93
CA ASN A 90 -17.95 60.03 -27.52
C ASN A 90 -18.30 61.28 -28.31
N THR A 91 -19.41 61.25 -29.04
CA THR A 91 -19.98 62.41 -29.74
C THR A 91 -21.50 62.39 -29.71
N VAL A 92 -22.12 63.56 -29.81
CA VAL A 92 -23.57 63.71 -29.91
C VAL A 92 -23.92 64.59 -31.10
N ALA A 93 -24.98 64.20 -31.82
CA ALA A 93 -25.49 64.97 -32.95
C ALA A 93 -27.03 65.00 -32.95
N ILE A 94 -27.62 66.12 -33.41
CA ILE A 94 -29.04 66.29 -33.62
C ILE A 94 -29.29 66.42 -35.11
N ILE A 95 -30.07 65.50 -35.66
CA ILE A 95 -30.27 65.32 -37.10
C ILE A 95 -31.75 65.53 -37.43
N ARG A 96 -32.02 66.36 -38.45
CA ARG A 96 -33.36 66.61 -38.99
C ARG A 96 -33.93 65.41 -39.70
N ALA A 97 -35.22 65.39 -39.93
CA ALA A 97 -35.92 64.30 -40.62
C ALA A 97 -35.42 64.08 -42.09
N ASP A 98 -34.80 65.02 -42.73
CA ASP A 98 -34.18 64.94 -44.07
C ASP A 98 -32.74 64.35 -44.00
N GLY A 99 -32.19 64.12 -42.84
CA GLY A 99 -30.82 63.63 -42.59
C GLY A 99 -29.77 64.73 -42.43
N THR A 100 -30.15 66.03 -42.38
CA THR A 100 -29.22 67.14 -42.15
C THR A 100 -28.82 67.28 -40.70
N ILE A 101 -27.56 67.39 -40.36
CA ILE A 101 -27.03 67.72 -39.05
C ILE A 101 -27.40 69.14 -38.64
N LEU A 102 -28.26 69.31 -37.69
CA LEU A 102 -28.64 70.64 -37.19
C LEU A 102 -27.65 71.17 -36.15
N ALA A 103 -27.23 70.33 -35.29
CA ALA A 103 -26.25 70.65 -34.26
C ALA A 103 -25.45 69.39 -33.89
N ALA A 104 -24.24 69.61 -33.41
CA ALA A 104 -23.38 68.51 -32.96
C ALA A 104 -22.44 69.01 -31.84
N SER A 105 -22.00 68.07 -31.02
CA SER A 105 -20.96 68.27 -30.02
C SER A 105 -19.63 68.73 -30.68
N GLN A 106 -18.75 69.28 -29.87
CA GLN A 106 -17.54 69.98 -30.31
C GLN A 106 -16.74 69.23 -31.36
N THR A 107 -16.58 67.92 -31.23
CA THR A 107 -15.80 67.05 -32.14
C THR A 107 -16.41 66.93 -33.54
N LEU A 108 -17.73 67.15 -33.70
CA LEU A 108 -18.46 67.00 -34.97
C LEU A 108 -18.99 68.34 -35.50
N ARG A 109 -18.67 69.49 -34.91
CA ARG A 109 -19.19 70.82 -35.31
C ARG A 109 -18.92 71.17 -36.78
N GLY A 110 -17.77 70.70 -37.31
CA GLY A 110 -17.41 70.89 -38.72
C GLY A 110 -18.35 70.27 -39.74
N PHE A 111 -19.21 69.34 -39.29
CA PHE A 111 -20.18 68.64 -40.13
C PHE A 111 -21.62 69.16 -39.99
N VAL A 112 -21.83 70.24 -39.22
CA VAL A 112 -23.15 70.87 -39.13
C VAL A 112 -23.52 71.44 -40.56
N GLY A 113 -24.80 71.20 -40.93
CA GLY A 113 -25.31 71.54 -42.25
C GLY A 113 -25.08 70.49 -43.33
N THR A 114 -24.29 69.44 -43.02
CA THR A 114 -24.10 68.30 -43.93
C THR A 114 -25.17 67.23 -43.76
N ARG A 115 -25.42 66.49 -44.81
CA ARG A 115 -26.34 65.39 -44.79
C ARG A 115 -25.58 64.07 -44.38
N VAL A 116 -26.10 63.38 -43.37
CA VAL A 116 -25.50 62.15 -42.95
C VAL A 116 -26.11 60.93 -43.68
N ASP A 117 -25.24 60.15 -44.31
CA ASP A 117 -25.64 58.94 -45.01
C ASP A 117 -24.72 57.77 -44.55
N ASN A 118 -25.03 57.23 -43.38
CA ASN A 118 -24.37 56.03 -42.86
C ASN A 118 -25.42 55.01 -42.35
N PRO A 119 -25.01 53.76 -42.13
CA PRO A 119 -25.96 52.69 -41.71
C PRO A 119 -26.76 53.04 -40.45
N GLY A 120 -26.14 53.66 -39.46
CA GLY A 120 -26.81 54.05 -38.21
C GLY A 120 -27.85 55.17 -38.41
N SER A 121 -27.53 56.19 -39.22
CA SER A 121 -28.44 57.27 -39.57
C SER A 121 -29.63 56.76 -40.40
N ARG A 122 -29.36 55.96 -41.42
CA ARG A 122 -30.43 55.34 -42.22
C ARG A 122 -31.41 54.54 -41.37
N ALA A 123 -30.89 53.71 -40.47
CA ALA A 123 -31.71 52.89 -39.57
C ALA A 123 -32.56 53.76 -38.61
N ALA A 124 -31.99 54.88 -38.09
CA ALA A 124 -32.69 55.82 -37.20
C ALA A 124 -33.80 56.58 -37.92
N LEU A 125 -33.52 57.11 -39.13
CA LEU A 125 -34.48 57.83 -39.97
C LEU A 125 -35.66 56.98 -40.42
N GLN A 126 -35.37 55.72 -40.80
CA GLN A 126 -36.40 54.76 -41.24
C GLN A 126 -37.19 54.21 -40.08
N GLY A 127 -36.53 53.84 -38.98
CA GLY A 127 -37.15 53.20 -37.82
C GLY A 127 -38.00 54.14 -36.97
N ARG A 128 -37.65 55.39 -36.89
CA ARG A 128 -38.33 56.44 -36.09
C ARG A 128 -38.68 55.97 -34.65
N LYS A 129 -37.83 55.17 -34.09
CA LYS A 129 -37.96 54.59 -32.72
C LYS A 129 -36.59 54.59 -32.04
N PRO A 130 -36.53 54.50 -30.71
CA PRO A 130 -35.24 54.30 -30.02
C PRO A 130 -34.51 53.12 -30.61
N LEU A 131 -33.21 53.31 -30.94
CA LEU A 131 -32.42 52.35 -31.68
C LEU A 131 -30.97 52.33 -31.16
N ILE A 132 -30.41 51.14 -31.09
CA ILE A 132 -28.98 50.92 -30.97
C ILE A 132 -28.56 50.31 -32.32
N SER A 133 -27.70 51.00 -33.06
CA SER A 133 -27.29 50.53 -34.38
C SER A 133 -26.36 49.34 -34.32
N LYS A 134 -26.25 48.59 -35.42
CA LYS A 134 -25.14 47.71 -35.64
C LYS A 134 -23.83 48.50 -35.72
N PRO A 135 -22.67 47.89 -35.42
CA PRO A 135 -21.37 48.52 -35.60
C PRO A 135 -21.16 48.95 -37.06
N TYR A 136 -20.63 50.16 -37.24
CA TYR A 136 -20.24 50.66 -38.56
C TYR A 136 -19.08 51.66 -38.45
N VAL A 137 -18.36 51.88 -39.56
CA VAL A 137 -17.29 52.86 -39.63
C VAL A 137 -17.91 54.21 -39.96
N SER A 138 -17.63 55.24 -39.12
CA SER A 138 -18.11 56.63 -39.29
C SER A 138 -17.37 57.33 -40.39
N LEU A 139 -17.85 58.53 -40.76
CA LEU A 139 -17.18 59.45 -41.65
C LEU A 139 -15.77 59.87 -41.20
N THR A 140 -15.55 59.81 -39.87
CA THR A 140 -14.26 60.10 -39.22
C THR A 140 -13.34 58.88 -39.12
N GLY A 141 -13.70 57.76 -39.73
CA GLY A 141 -12.93 56.49 -39.70
C GLY A 141 -13.03 55.69 -38.42
N ASN A 142 -13.82 56.12 -37.44
CA ASN A 142 -14.01 55.40 -36.16
C ASN A 142 -15.05 54.28 -36.31
N LEU A 143 -14.71 53.09 -35.86
CA LEU A 143 -15.70 52.01 -35.67
C LEU A 143 -16.53 52.34 -34.44
N LEU A 144 -17.83 52.43 -34.59
CA LEU A 144 -18.72 52.87 -33.54
C LEU A 144 -20.12 52.20 -33.64
N ILE A 145 -20.88 52.37 -32.57
CA ILE A 145 -22.33 52.17 -32.55
C ILE A 145 -23.01 53.51 -32.31
N ASN A 146 -24.21 53.65 -32.86
CA ASN A 146 -25.09 54.80 -32.64
C ASN A 146 -26.26 54.43 -31.77
N VAL A 147 -26.44 55.15 -30.63
CA VAL A 147 -27.65 55.11 -29.84
C VAL A 147 -28.49 56.31 -30.19
N SER A 148 -29.71 56.13 -30.64
CA SER A 148 -30.55 57.21 -31.13
C SER A 148 -31.94 57.21 -30.51
N HIS A 149 -32.51 58.41 -30.39
CA HIS A 149 -33.90 58.59 -29.95
C HIS A 149 -34.62 59.58 -30.86
N PRO A 150 -35.83 59.26 -31.37
CA PRO A 150 -36.58 60.18 -32.20
C PRO A 150 -37.05 61.41 -31.43
N ILE A 151 -37.11 62.56 -32.12
CA ILE A 151 -37.68 63.80 -31.64
C ILE A 151 -38.99 64.04 -32.35
N HIS A 152 -40.07 64.14 -31.56
CA HIS A 152 -41.40 64.42 -32.06
C HIS A 152 -41.84 65.77 -31.53
N GLY A 153 -42.33 66.66 -32.42
CA GLY A 153 -42.95 67.92 -32.06
C GLY A 153 -44.42 67.75 -31.69
N ASP A 154 -45.15 68.92 -31.65
CA ASP A 154 -46.56 68.92 -31.37
C ASP A 154 -47.34 68.03 -32.33
N GLU A 155 -48.41 67.43 -31.85
CA GLU A 155 -49.24 66.47 -32.61
C GLU A 155 -48.51 65.19 -33.11
N GLY A 156 -47.32 64.88 -32.52
CA GLY A 156 -46.57 63.66 -32.84
C GLY A 156 -45.77 63.74 -34.16
N ARG A 157 -45.65 64.89 -34.78
CA ARG A 157 -44.88 65.09 -36.01
C ARG A 157 -43.42 64.77 -35.78
N TYR A 158 -42.85 63.86 -36.59
CA TYR A 158 -41.44 63.52 -36.53
C TYR A 158 -40.55 64.64 -37.06
N LEU A 159 -39.71 65.23 -36.18
CA LEU A 159 -38.79 66.31 -36.49
C LEU A 159 -37.41 65.87 -36.90
N GLY A 160 -36.98 64.72 -36.38
CA GLY A 160 -35.66 64.17 -36.55
C GLY A 160 -35.29 63.28 -35.39
N TYR A 161 -34.03 63.15 -35.08
CA TYR A 161 -33.54 62.36 -33.99
C TYR A 161 -32.28 62.94 -33.35
N ILE A 162 -32.08 62.66 -32.09
CA ILE A 162 -30.82 62.85 -31.38
C ILE A 162 -30.06 61.56 -31.29
N ALA A 163 -28.74 61.60 -31.49
CA ALA A 163 -27.89 60.45 -31.51
C ALA A 163 -26.63 60.71 -30.71
N GLY A 164 -26.25 59.73 -29.88
CA GLY A 164 -24.96 59.64 -29.23
C GLY A 164 -24.17 58.44 -29.78
N THR A 165 -22.88 58.67 -30.13
CA THR A 165 -22.03 57.61 -30.61
C THR A 165 -21.11 57.06 -29.55
N ILE A 166 -20.88 55.74 -29.57
CA ILE A 166 -19.94 55.02 -28.69
C ILE A 166 -18.90 54.38 -29.56
N TYR A 167 -17.63 54.77 -29.39
CA TYR A 167 -16.50 54.21 -30.13
C TYR A 167 -16.13 52.81 -29.59
N LEU A 168 -15.81 51.86 -30.49
CA LEU A 168 -15.56 50.46 -30.12
C LEU A 168 -14.06 50.15 -30.06
N ARG A 169 -13.19 50.90 -30.79
CA ARG A 169 -11.74 50.64 -30.80
C ARG A 169 -10.93 51.53 -29.87
N ASN A 170 -11.45 52.69 -29.52
CA ASN A 170 -10.76 53.69 -28.69
C ASN A 170 -11.22 53.59 -27.24
N GLU A 171 -10.41 54.14 -26.32
CA GLU A 171 -10.82 54.30 -24.92
C GLU A 171 -12.12 55.10 -24.86
N GLY A 172 -13.13 54.52 -24.24
CA GLY A 172 -14.45 55.10 -24.07
C GLY A 172 -15.21 54.40 -22.92
N ALA A 173 -16.43 54.85 -22.70
CA ALA A 173 -17.27 54.34 -21.59
C ALA A 173 -17.43 52.80 -21.64
N LEU A 174 -17.65 52.24 -22.82
CA LEU A 174 -17.79 50.81 -23.00
C LEU A 174 -16.45 50.06 -22.71
N HIS A 175 -15.33 50.65 -23.15
CA HIS A 175 -14.01 50.10 -22.87
C HIS A 175 -13.68 50.13 -21.38
N THR A 176 -14.01 51.20 -20.68
CA THR A 176 -13.83 51.31 -19.25
C THR A 176 -14.72 50.30 -18.46
N LEU A 177 -15.94 50.08 -18.93
CA LEU A 177 -16.87 49.14 -18.35
C LEU A 177 -16.41 47.67 -18.51
N LEU A 178 -15.87 47.32 -19.69
CA LEU A 178 -15.49 45.94 -20.06
C LEU A 178 -14.02 45.62 -19.84
N GLY A 179 -13.13 46.64 -19.87
CA GLY A 179 -11.69 46.48 -19.97
C GLY A 179 -10.94 46.21 -18.68
N ARG A 180 -11.55 46.39 -17.51
CA ARG A 180 -10.90 46.09 -16.23
C ARG A 180 -11.05 44.60 -15.90
N HIS A 181 -10.20 43.79 -16.47
CA HIS A 181 -10.14 42.37 -16.18
C HIS A 181 -9.09 42.08 -15.10
N PRO A 182 -9.43 41.50 -13.97
CA PRO A 182 -8.50 41.32 -12.84
C PRO A 182 -7.49 40.19 -13.04
N TYR A 183 -7.64 39.35 -14.06
CA TYR A 183 -6.82 38.14 -14.26
C TYR A 183 -5.76 38.36 -15.33
N GLN A 184 -4.50 38.03 -15.02
CA GLN A 184 -3.34 38.12 -15.95
C GLN A 184 -2.88 36.72 -16.40
N ASP A 185 -3.75 35.70 -16.33
CA ASP A 185 -3.45 34.30 -16.59
C ASP A 185 -3.90 33.82 -17.98
N GLY A 186 -4.05 34.73 -18.91
CA GLY A 186 -4.58 34.46 -20.25
C GLY A 186 -6.11 34.36 -20.29
N SER A 187 -6.79 34.72 -19.20
CA SER A 187 -8.24 34.95 -19.19
C SER A 187 -8.55 36.24 -19.93
N TYR A 188 -9.57 36.25 -20.74
CA TYR A 188 -10.01 37.43 -21.44
C TYR A 188 -11.52 37.45 -21.67
N LEU A 189 -12.01 38.67 -21.91
CA LEU A 189 -13.38 38.97 -22.23
C LEU A 189 -13.47 39.48 -23.66
N TYR A 190 -14.54 39.10 -24.34
CA TYR A 190 -14.93 39.73 -25.58
C TYR A 190 -16.43 39.86 -25.69
N VAL A 191 -16.87 40.81 -26.50
CA VAL A 191 -18.30 41.05 -26.74
C VAL A 191 -18.53 41.01 -28.25
N VAL A 192 -19.62 40.34 -28.62
CA VAL A 192 -20.07 40.26 -30.04
C VAL A 192 -21.39 40.98 -30.21
N ASP A 193 -21.64 41.45 -31.40
CA ASP A 193 -22.93 41.98 -31.80
C ASP A 193 -23.93 40.86 -32.14
N SER A 194 -25.14 41.24 -32.56
CA SER A 194 -26.21 40.29 -32.95
C SER A 194 -25.90 39.50 -34.24
N GLU A 195 -24.83 39.83 -34.95
CA GLU A 195 -24.37 39.11 -36.14
C GLU A 195 -23.10 38.27 -35.88
N GLY A 196 -22.61 38.25 -34.59
CA GLY A 196 -21.43 37.50 -34.20
C GLY A 196 -20.12 38.15 -34.56
N ARG A 197 -20.10 39.48 -34.77
CA ARG A 197 -18.88 40.29 -34.99
C ARG A 197 -18.37 40.83 -33.68
N LEU A 198 -17.06 40.83 -33.49
CA LEU A 198 -16.42 41.38 -32.30
C LEU A 198 -16.64 42.91 -32.22
N ILE A 199 -17.28 43.34 -31.14
CA ILE A 199 -17.42 44.77 -30.80
C ILE A 199 -16.48 45.20 -29.67
N TYR A 200 -16.02 44.24 -28.88
CA TYR A 200 -14.97 44.43 -27.87
C TYR A 200 -14.08 43.19 -27.81
N HIS A 201 -12.78 43.39 -27.76
CA HIS A 201 -11.77 42.38 -27.57
C HIS A 201 -10.54 43.02 -26.94
N GLU A 202 -9.78 42.29 -26.08
CA GLU A 202 -8.53 42.76 -25.47
C GLU A 202 -7.52 43.18 -26.56
N ASP A 203 -7.39 42.36 -27.59
CA ASP A 203 -6.67 42.73 -28.82
C ASP A 203 -7.60 43.54 -29.70
N GLY A 204 -7.47 44.88 -29.63
CA GLY A 204 -8.30 45.82 -30.37
C GLY A 204 -8.23 45.64 -31.89
N SER A 205 -7.17 45.03 -32.45
CA SER A 205 -7.05 44.76 -33.90
C SER A 205 -8.11 43.79 -34.41
N ARG A 206 -8.66 42.96 -33.52
CA ARG A 206 -9.68 41.95 -33.85
C ARG A 206 -11.11 42.51 -33.85
N VAL A 207 -11.30 43.72 -33.38
CA VAL A 207 -12.63 44.34 -33.34
C VAL A 207 -13.15 44.53 -34.79
N GLY A 208 -14.33 43.96 -35.04
CA GLY A 208 -14.93 43.87 -36.38
C GLY A 208 -14.81 42.50 -37.04
N GLU A 209 -14.00 41.57 -36.46
CA GLU A 209 -13.83 40.20 -36.93
C GLU A 209 -15.13 39.39 -36.74
N ASP A 210 -15.46 38.55 -37.70
CA ASP A 210 -16.56 37.58 -37.63
C ASP A 210 -16.10 36.33 -36.88
N VAL A 211 -16.76 36.02 -35.75
CA VAL A 211 -16.45 34.88 -34.88
C VAL A 211 -17.63 33.92 -34.70
N THR A 212 -18.57 33.92 -35.66
CA THR A 212 -19.78 33.07 -35.63
C THR A 212 -19.48 31.57 -35.62
N ALA A 213 -18.30 31.17 -36.13
CA ALA A 213 -17.85 29.77 -36.05
C ALA A 213 -17.59 29.29 -34.64
N ASN A 214 -17.47 30.18 -33.65
CA ASN A 214 -17.28 29.78 -32.26
C ASN A 214 -18.63 29.30 -31.64
N PRO A 215 -18.67 28.09 -31.08
CA PRO A 215 -19.91 27.52 -30.53
C PRO A 215 -20.58 28.36 -29.46
N VAL A 216 -19.83 29.07 -28.60
CA VAL A 216 -20.40 29.95 -27.57
C VAL A 216 -21.01 31.22 -28.18
N VAL A 217 -20.42 31.73 -29.25
CA VAL A 217 -20.99 32.86 -29.99
C VAL A 217 -22.32 32.44 -30.63
N ALA A 218 -22.34 31.29 -31.32
CA ALA A 218 -23.56 30.76 -31.88
C ALA A 218 -24.65 30.50 -30.81
N ALA A 219 -24.29 30.08 -29.62
CA ALA A 219 -25.23 29.87 -28.50
C ALA A 219 -25.80 31.19 -27.98
N VAL A 220 -24.94 32.20 -27.73
CA VAL A 220 -25.38 33.49 -27.20
C VAL A 220 -26.24 34.27 -28.22
N MET A 221 -25.95 34.14 -29.50
CA MET A 221 -26.78 34.74 -30.59
C MET A 221 -28.19 34.14 -30.64
N ARG A 222 -28.38 32.89 -30.21
CA ARG A 222 -29.70 32.28 -30.02
C ARG A 222 -30.39 32.71 -28.70
N GLY A 223 -29.81 33.65 -27.95
CA GLY A 223 -30.32 34.13 -26.66
C GLY A 223 -30.05 33.19 -25.51
N GLN A 224 -29.14 32.21 -25.66
CA GLN A 224 -28.77 31.28 -24.60
C GLN A 224 -27.73 31.91 -23.68
N ALA A 225 -27.79 31.56 -22.38
CA ALA A 225 -26.76 31.85 -21.41
C ALA A 225 -26.27 30.53 -20.80
N GLY A 226 -24.97 30.43 -20.56
CA GLY A 226 -24.40 29.18 -20.03
C GLY A 226 -22.90 29.21 -19.92
N ALA A 227 -22.31 28.04 -19.74
CA ALA A 227 -20.88 27.83 -19.77
C ALA A 227 -20.55 26.48 -20.43
N GLN A 228 -19.43 26.44 -21.15
CA GLN A 228 -18.93 25.20 -21.78
C GLN A 228 -17.42 25.27 -22.03
N ARG A 229 -16.81 24.10 -22.09
CA ARG A 229 -15.43 23.94 -22.53
C ARG A 229 -15.38 23.86 -24.05
N LEU A 230 -14.44 24.56 -24.66
CA LEU A 230 -14.28 24.61 -26.11
C LEU A 230 -12.83 24.92 -26.50
N VAL A 231 -12.50 24.65 -27.74
CA VAL A 231 -11.25 25.14 -28.35
C VAL A 231 -11.54 26.44 -29.08
N ASN A 232 -10.79 27.50 -28.72
CA ASN A 232 -10.98 28.82 -29.36
C ASN A 232 -10.38 28.85 -30.79
N THR A 233 -10.58 29.94 -31.50
CA THR A 233 -10.05 30.16 -32.87
C THR A 233 -8.52 30.11 -32.98
N ARG A 234 -7.79 30.14 -31.87
CA ARG A 234 -6.32 30.05 -31.79
C ARG A 234 -5.86 28.63 -31.41
N GLY A 235 -6.77 27.63 -31.33
CA GLY A 235 -6.44 26.26 -30.95
C GLY A 235 -6.23 26.05 -29.45
N VAL A 236 -6.57 27.03 -28.61
CA VAL A 236 -6.42 26.94 -27.14
C VAL A 236 -7.69 26.39 -26.52
N ASP A 237 -7.54 25.43 -25.63
CA ASP A 237 -8.62 24.85 -24.83
C ASP A 237 -9.07 25.82 -23.73
N MET A 238 -10.31 26.26 -23.79
CA MET A 238 -10.87 27.33 -22.97
C MET A 238 -12.10 26.85 -22.18
N LEU A 239 -12.27 27.42 -21.01
CA LEU A 239 -13.47 27.32 -20.20
C LEU A 239 -14.23 28.65 -20.36
N ALA A 240 -15.34 28.64 -21.08
CA ALA A 240 -16.06 29.86 -21.43
C ALA A 240 -17.42 29.93 -20.75
N GLY A 241 -17.74 31.08 -20.18
CA GLY A 241 -19.08 31.47 -19.77
C GLY A 241 -19.63 32.55 -20.69
N TYR A 242 -20.91 32.55 -20.97
CA TYR A 242 -21.54 33.48 -21.92
C TYR A 242 -22.95 33.90 -21.51
N ALA A 243 -23.31 35.14 -21.84
CA ALA A 243 -24.64 35.68 -21.58
C ALA A 243 -25.00 36.74 -22.61
N GLY A 244 -26.26 36.85 -22.98
CA GLY A 244 -26.76 37.85 -23.90
C GLY A 244 -27.16 39.15 -23.19
N VAL A 245 -27.03 40.26 -23.94
CA VAL A 245 -27.56 41.59 -23.58
C VAL A 245 -28.90 41.80 -24.31
N PRO A 246 -30.07 41.63 -23.65
CA PRO A 246 -31.35 41.59 -24.37
C PRO A 246 -31.67 42.85 -25.14
N LEU A 247 -31.22 44.01 -24.68
CA LEU A 247 -31.53 45.32 -25.29
C LEU A 247 -30.87 45.52 -26.67
N SER A 248 -29.66 45.01 -26.83
CA SER A 248 -28.84 45.19 -28.05
C SER A 248 -28.69 43.92 -28.87
N GLY A 249 -29.03 42.76 -28.32
CA GLY A 249 -28.74 41.46 -28.91
C GLY A 249 -27.25 41.11 -28.87
N TRP A 250 -26.44 41.81 -28.06
CA TRP A 250 -25.02 41.51 -27.92
C TRP A 250 -24.79 40.27 -27.07
N GLY A 251 -23.67 39.59 -27.31
CA GLY A 251 -23.20 38.51 -26.52
C GLY A 251 -21.92 38.87 -25.73
N VAL A 252 -21.93 38.64 -24.44
CA VAL A 252 -20.75 38.80 -23.58
C VAL A 252 -20.18 37.43 -23.29
N ILE A 253 -18.91 37.23 -23.58
CA ILE A 253 -18.22 35.96 -23.41
C ILE A 253 -16.96 36.18 -22.54
N ALA A 254 -16.90 35.51 -21.42
CA ALA A 254 -15.73 35.48 -20.54
C ALA A 254 -15.10 34.08 -20.62
N GLN A 255 -13.79 34.02 -20.87
CA GLN A 255 -13.12 32.71 -21.00
C GLN A 255 -11.75 32.69 -20.34
N ARG A 256 -11.40 31.49 -19.85
CA ARG A 256 -10.14 31.21 -19.18
C ARG A 256 -9.50 29.97 -19.79
N PRO A 257 -8.17 29.95 -20.04
CA PRO A 257 -7.49 28.75 -20.49
C PRO A 257 -7.64 27.61 -19.48
N ALA A 258 -8.01 26.42 -19.97
CA ALA A 258 -8.12 25.22 -19.11
C ALA A 258 -6.79 24.88 -18.45
N LYS A 259 -5.66 25.12 -19.14
CA LYS A 259 -4.32 24.95 -18.60
C LYS A 259 -4.08 25.84 -17.38
N ALA A 260 -4.35 27.13 -17.47
CA ALA A 260 -4.19 28.08 -16.38
C ALA A 260 -5.08 27.75 -15.16
N THR A 261 -6.24 27.15 -15.42
CA THR A 261 -7.13 26.66 -14.35
C THR A 261 -6.53 25.45 -13.63
N LEU A 262 -5.81 24.56 -14.33
CA LEU A 262 -5.30 23.30 -13.79
C LEU A 262 -3.86 23.40 -13.25
N GLU A 263 -3.11 24.43 -13.62
CA GLU A 263 -1.72 24.66 -13.19
C GLU A 263 -1.57 24.64 -11.65
N PRO A 264 -2.42 25.31 -10.86
CA PRO A 264 -2.35 25.24 -9.40
C PRO A 264 -2.58 23.81 -8.85
N LEU A 265 -3.34 22.97 -9.56
CA LEU A 265 -3.56 21.58 -9.16
C LEU A 265 -2.30 20.73 -9.35
N GLU A 266 -1.54 20.94 -10.42
CA GLU A 266 -0.27 20.26 -10.62
C GLU A 266 0.74 20.64 -9.54
N GLU A 267 0.84 21.92 -9.20
CA GLU A 267 1.69 22.39 -8.10
C GLU A 267 1.29 21.80 -6.74
N LEU A 268 -0.02 21.74 -6.48
CA LEU A 268 -0.55 21.13 -5.26
C LEU A 268 -0.17 19.64 -5.16
N ILE A 269 -0.25 18.89 -6.26
CA ILE A 269 0.13 17.48 -6.27
C ILE A 269 1.62 17.30 -6.02
N TRP A 270 2.47 18.09 -6.69
CA TRP A 270 3.90 18.04 -6.44
C TRP A 270 4.25 18.43 -5.00
N SER A 271 3.55 19.39 -4.41
CA SER A 271 3.73 19.75 -3.01
C SER A 271 3.29 18.62 -2.08
N LEU A 272 2.15 17.99 -2.35
CA LEU A 272 1.64 16.85 -1.58
C LEU A 272 2.61 15.67 -1.62
N ILE A 273 3.12 15.33 -2.81
CA ILE A 273 4.12 14.28 -2.97
C ILE A 273 5.39 14.63 -2.17
N ARG A 274 5.86 15.87 -2.25
CA ARG A 274 7.07 16.34 -1.55
C ARG A 274 6.94 16.21 -0.04
N TYR A 275 5.79 16.54 0.53
CA TYR A 275 5.54 16.44 1.97
C TYR A 275 5.20 15.02 2.42
N ALA A 276 4.49 14.25 1.59
CA ALA A 276 4.09 12.89 1.92
C ALA A 276 5.22 11.86 1.70
N ALA A 277 6.11 12.08 0.73
CA ALA A 277 7.16 11.13 0.37
C ALA A 277 8.10 10.76 1.54
N PRO A 278 8.63 11.70 2.34
CA PRO A 278 9.50 11.33 3.46
C PRO A 278 8.76 10.52 4.53
N PHE A 279 7.50 10.84 4.80
CA PHE A 279 6.68 10.08 5.73
C PHE A 279 6.36 8.67 5.20
N ALA A 280 5.98 8.56 3.93
CA ALA A 280 5.76 7.29 3.26
C ALA A 280 7.03 6.42 3.26
N LEU A 281 8.19 7.03 2.97
CA LEU A 281 9.49 6.34 3.04
C LEU A 281 9.79 5.85 4.46
N ALA A 282 9.57 6.68 5.47
CA ALA A 282 9.75 6.29 6.88
C ALA A 282 8.82 5.11 7.26
N CYS A 283 7.55 5.14 6.83
CA CYS A 283 6.62 4.02 7.02
C CYS A 283 7.08 2.74 6.33
N LEU A 284 7.55 2.83 5.08
CA LEU A 284 8.08 1.67 4.35
C LEU A 284 9.32 1.08 5.02
N LEU A 285 10.23 1.93 5.49
CA LEU A 285 11.41 1.50 6.26
C LEU A 285 11.00 0.85 7.59
N ALA A 286 10.02 1.41 8.29
CA ALA A 286 9.48 0.82 9.52
C ALA A 286 8.84 -0.54 9.27
N ILE A 287 8.02 -0.67 8.22
CA ILE A 287 7.42 -1.95 7.80
C ILE A 287 8.51 -2.96 7.45
N TRP A 288 9.51 -2.58 6.66
CA TRP A 288 10.65 -3.43 6.31
C TRP A 288 11.41 -3.89 7.56
N TRP A 289 11.72 -2.96 8.47
CA TRP A 289 12.42 -3.25 9.72
C TRP A 289 11.61 -4.19 10.63
N CYS A 290 10.32 -3.91 10.84
CA CYS A 290 9.42 -4.77 11.62
C CYS A 290 9.32 -6.18 11.04
N ALA A 291 9.11 -6.27 9.73
CA ALA A 291 8.99 -7.55 9.07
C ALA A 291 10.29 -8.37 9.14
N ARG A 292 11.45 -7.72 8.99
CA ARG A 292 12.75 -8.38 9.20
C ARG A 292 12.91 -8.89 10.63
N LYS A 293 12.53 -8.08 11.61
CA LYS A 293 12.56 -8.44 13.04
C LYS A 293 11.61 -9.58 13.38
N ILE A 294 10.44 -9.64 12.78
CA ILE A 294 9.46 -10.71 12.99
C ILE A 294 9.89 -12.00 12.29
N SER A 295 10.40 -11.92 11.05
CA SER A 295 10.79 -13.11 10.29
C SER A 295 12.08 -13.76 10.78
N GLN A 296 13.01 -13.00 11.36
CA GLN A 296 14.32 -13.47 11.74
C GLN A 296 14.30 -14.63 12.77
N PRO A 297 13.54 -14.56 13.88
CA PRO A 297 13.46 -15.68 14.81
C PRO A 297 12.86 -16.95 14.21
N LEU A 298 11.84 -16.80 13.34
CA LEU A 298 11.19 -17.95 12.67
C LEU A 298 12.16 -18.65 11.70
N SER A 299 12.89 -17.86 10.89
CA SER A 299 13.90 -18.41 10.01
C SER A 299 15.01 -19.12 10.77
N GLN A 300 15.49 -18.54 11.87
CA GLN A 300 16.50 -19.18 12.73
C GLN A 300 15.98 -20.49 13.37
N LEU A 301 14.73 -20.52 13.80
CA LEU A 301 14.13 -21.74 14.32
C LEU A 301 14.05 -22.83 13.24
N ALA A 302 13.58 -22.48 12.04
CA ALA A 302 13.49 -23.44 10.93
C ALA A 302 14.86 -24.02 10.55
N THR A 303 15.86 -23.17 10.34
CA THR A 303 17.21 -23.61 9.95
C THR A 303 17.90 -24.46 11.02
N ASN A 304 17.69 -24.13 12.31
CA ASN A 304 18.32 -24.85 13.42
C ASN A 304 17.69 -26.23 13.69
N VAL A 305 16.45 -26.46 13.25
CA VAL A 305 15.78 -27.76 13.35
C VAL A 305 16.33 -28.78 12.33
N GLU A 306 16.85 -28.35 11.19
CA GLU A 306 17.36 -29.23 10.11
C GLU A 306 18.70 -29.92 10.43
N HIS A 307 19.31 -29.66 11.58
CA HIS A 307 20.59 -30.29 11.96
C HIS A 307 20.39 -31.74 12.38
N ARG A 308 21.27 -32.62 11.88
CA ARG A 308 21.20 -34.08 12.09
C ARG A 308 21.40 -34.52 13.55
N GLU A 309 22.13 -33.74 14.35
CA GLU A 309 22.39 -34.06 15.74
C GLU A 309 21.41 -33.33 16.68
N VAL A 310 20.54 -34.09 17.31
CA VAL A 310 19.45 -33.55 18.18
C VAL A 310 19.99 -32.65 19.30
N GLY A 311 21.13 -32.98 19.90
CA GLY A 311 21.74 -32.21 20.97
C GLY A 311 22.20 -30.81 20.51
N VAL A 312 22.84 -30.74 19.34
CA VAL A 312 23.31 -29.49 18.75
C VAL A 312 22.13 -28.62 18.29
N ALA A 313 21.14 -29.25 17.66
CA ALA A 313 19.91 -28.61 17.25
C ALA A 313 19.17 -27.96 18.44
N MET A 314 19.03 -28.68 19.55
CA MET A 314 18.37 -28.21 20.76
C MET A 314 19.09 -27.00 21.36
N GLN A 315 20.41 -27.00 21.48
CA GLN A 315 21.21 -25.90 22.00
C GLN A 315 21.06 -24.65 21.13
N ARG A 316 21.08 -24.79 19.82
CA ARG A 316 20.85 -23.69 18.86
C ARG A 316 19.45 -23.14 18.92
N VAL A 317 18.43 -23.98 19.02
CA VAL A 317 17.04 -23.54 19.19
C VAL A 317 16.87 -22.77 20.51
N GLN A 318 17.52 -23.20 21.60
CA GLN A 318 17.51 -22.49 22.88
C GLN A 318 18.14 -21.11 22.80
N SER A 319 19.17 -20.92 21.98
CA SER A 319 19.84 -19.62 21.81
C SER A 319 19.04 -18.61 21.00
N VAL A 320 18.00 -19.00 20.24
CA VAL A 320 17.17 -18.08 19.46
C VAL A 320 16.42 -17.11 20.37
N LYS A 321 16.63 -15.81 20.17
CA LYS A 321 15.92 -14.73 20.88
C LYS A 321 14.52 -14.54 20.29
N ALA A 322 13.55 -15.29 20.82
CA ALA A 322 12.14 -15.12 20.49
C ALA A 322 11.55 -14.00 21.37
N TRP A 323 11.30 -12.81 20.79
CA TRP A 323 10.86 -11.62 21.53
C TRP A 323 9.34 -11.40 21.48
N TYR A 324 8.62 -12.10 20.62
CA TYR A 324 7.16 -12.04 20.52
C TYR A 324 6.50 -13.40 20.80
N PHE A 325 5.23 -13.35 21.16
CA PHE A 325 4.49 -14.48 21.73
C PHE A 325 4.48 -15.73 20.84
N GLU A 326 4.21 -15.59 19.55
CA GLU A 326 4.12 -16.71 18.62
C GLU A 326 5.47 -17.41 18.45
N ALA A 327 6.56 -16.64 18.34
CA ALA A 327 7.90 -17.21 18.26
C ALA A 327 8.31 -17.91 19.55
N GLN A 328 7.91 -17.38 20.72
CA GLN A 328 8.12 -18.04 22.01
C GLN A 328 7.37 -19.36 22.11
N ARG A 329 6.09 -19.37 21.70
CA ARG A 329 5.29 -20.61 21.71
C ARG A 329 5.85 -21.66 20.77
N LEU A 330 6.25 -21.27 19.57
CA LEU A 330 6.87 -22.16 18.59
C LEU A 330 8.20 -22.72 19.11
N LYS A 331 9.08 -21.85 19.64
CA LYS A 331 10.32 -22.26 20.29
C LYS A 331 10.07 -23.28 21.40
N GLY A 332 9.09 -23.02 22.28
CA GLY A 332 8.72 -23.94 23.35
C GLY A 332 8.17 -25.28 22.86
N ALA A 333 7.38 -25.27 21.78
CA ALA A 333 6.88 -26.50 21.17
C ALA A 333 8.02 -27.34 20.57
N VAL A 334 8.94 -26.73 19.84
CA VAL A 334 10.11 -27.40 19.27
C VAL A 334 11.01 -28.01 20.36
N ILE A 335 11.28 -27.27 21.43
CA ILE A 335 12.08 -27.78 22.57
C ILE A 335 11.41 -29.01 23.19
N ARG A 336 10.09 -28.97 23.46
CA ARG A 336 9.35 -30.11 24.03
C ARG A 336 9.43 -31.33 23.10
N SER A 337 9.29 -31.14 21.78
CA SER A 337 9.39 -32.24 20.82
C SER A 337 10.79 -32.88 20.84
N PHE A 338 11.86 -32.08 20.90
CA PHE A 338 13.22 -32.62 21.02
C PHE A 338 13.44 -33.40 22.34
N THR A 339 12.95 -32.85 23.44
CA THR A 339 13.06 -33.57 24.74
C THR A 339 12.34 -34.91 24.71
N SER A 340 11.11 -34.95 24.17
CA SER A 340 10.34 -36.20 24.04
C SER A 340 11.05 -37.20 23.13
N LEU A 341 11.66 -36.78 22.03
CA LEU A 341 12.44 -37.64 21.14
C LEU A 341 13.70 -38.21 21.84
N GLN A 342 14.39 -37.41 22.63
CA GLN A 342 15.58 -37.87 23.39
C GLN A 342 15.18 -38.93 24.44
N ASP A 343 14.07 -38.72 25.14
CA ASP A 343 13.55 -39.70 26.12
C ASP A 343 13.16 -41.00 25.43
N GLU A 344 12.56 -40.94 24.25
CA GLU A 344 12.16 -42.12 23.50
C GLU A 344 13.38 -42.88 22.96
N ILE A 345 14.37 -42.19 22.44
CA ILE A 345 15.65 -42.77 21.99
C ILE A 345 16.37 -43.43 23.21
N GLY A 346 16.34 -42.75 24.36
CA GLY A 346 16.91 -43.30 25.62
C GLY A 346 16.26 -44.63 26.04
N LYS A 347 14.92 -44.67 26.02
CA LYS A 347 14.15 -45.89 26.33
C LYS A 347 14.42 -47.02 25.34
N LEU A 348 14.48 -46.71 24.05
CA LEU A 348 14.80 -47.68 22.99
C LEU A 348 16.21 -48.26 23.16
N ASN A 349 17.20 -47.43 23.47
CA ASN A 349 18.56 -47.84 23.74
C ASN A 349 18.64 -48.78 24.96
N GLN A 350 17.96 -48.42 26.05
CA GLN A 350 17.95 -49.24 27.27
C GLN A 350 17.26 -50.60 27.05
N ALA A 351 16.15 -50.62 26.32
CA ALA A 351 15.48 -51.87 25.93
C ALA A 351 16.36 -52.76 24.99
N SER A 352 17.24 -52.16 24.24
CA SER A 352 18.14 -52.87 23.30
C SER A 352 19.33 -53.58 23.97
N ILE A 353 19.73 -53.19 25.21
CA ILE A 353 20.91 -53.70 25.93
C ILE A 353 20.60 -54.54 27.15
N THR A 354 19.32 -54.72 27.50
CA THR A 354 18.88 -55.54 28.65
C THR A 354 18.10 -56.78 28.21
N ASP A 355 18.13 -57.84 29.01
CA ASP A 355 17.32 -59.04 28.87
C ASP A 355 15.93 -58.81 29.48
N PRO A 356 14.83 -59.03 28.77
CA PRO A 356 13.49 -58.71 29.23
C PRO A 356 13.00 -59.57 30.41
N LEU A 357 13.56 -60.80 30.56
CA LEU A 357 13.14 -61.72 31.63
C LEU A 357 13.83 -61.41 32.96
N THR A 358 15.13 -61.07 32.89
CA THR A 358 15.98 -60.94 34.09
C THR A 358 16.36 -59.49 34.39
N SER A 359 16.17 -58.56 33.47
CA SER A 359 16.66 -57.16 33.51
C SER A 359 18.19 -57.07 33.72
N LEU A 360 18.95 -58.15 33.51
CA LEU A 360 20.41 -58.11 33.36
C LEU A 360 20.77 -57.59 31.99
N HIS A 361 22.07 -57.33 31.75
CA HIS A 361 22.52 -57.05 30.40
C HIS A 361 22.22 -58.25 29.49
N ASN A 362 21.83 -57.98 28.28
CA ASN A 362 21.84 -58.98 27.21
C ASN A 362 23.24 -59.05 26.56
N ARG A 363 23.42 -59.88 25.58
CA ARG A 363 24.70 -60.05 24.85
C ARG A 363 25.23 -58.68 24.27
N ARG A 364 24.34 -57.79 23.82
CA ARG A 364 24.76 -56.47 23.33
C ARG A 364 25.22 -55.54 24.46
N GLY A 365 24.52 -55.56 25.60
CA GLY A 365 24.90 -54.85 26.79
C GLY A 365 26.23 -55.35 27.37
N LEU A 366 26.48 -56.65 27.37
CA LEU A 366 27.77 -57.25 27.71
C LEU A 366 28.90 -56.74 26.78
N GLN A 367 28.70 -56.81 25.47
CA GLN A 367 29.70 -56.35 24.51
C GLN A 367 30.08 -54.88 24.73
N ALA A 368 29.10 -54.01 24.94
CA ALA A 368 29.32 -52.59 25.25
C ALA A 368 30.11 -52.37 26.55
N ALA A 369 29.95 -53.24 27.54
CA ALA A 369 30.75 -53.24 28.77
C ALA A 369 32.18 -53.72 28.56
N VAL A 370 32.36 -54.78 27.79
CA VAL A 370 33.66 -55.28 27.38
C VAL A 370 34.47 -54.25 26.62
N ASP A 371 33.86 -53.59 25.62
CA ASP A 371 34.52 -52.56 24.81
C ASP A 371 34.98 -51.37 25.68
N ARG A 372 34.19 -50.97 26.69
CA ARG A 372 34.57 -49.94 27.65
C ARG A 372 35.75 -50.34 28.52
N LEU A 373 35.75 -51.58 29.07
CA LEU A 373 36.86 -52.09 29.90
C LEU A 373 38.14 -52.23 29.07
N ARG A 374 38.01 -52.72 27.84
CA ARG A 374 39.12 -52.83 26.90
C ARG A 374 39.72 -51.42 26.55
N ALA A 375 38.88 -50.46 26.25
CA ALA A 375 39.32 -49.08 25.95
C ALA A 375 40.03 -48.41 27.14
N ALA A 376 39.62 -48.77 28.39
CA ALA A 376 40.25 -48.30 29.60
C ALA A 376 41.51 -49.10 29.98
N GLY A 377 41.86 -50.15 29.28
CA GLY A 377 42.97 -51.05 29.66
C GLY A 377 42.81 -51.68 31.05
N ALA A 378 41.59 -51.77 31.58
CA ALA A 378 41.33 -52.21 32.95
C ALA A 378 41.22 -53.76 32.99
N PRO A 379 42.00 -54.43 33.86
CA PRO A 379 41.90 -55.88 34.00
C PRO A 379 40.51 -56.27 34.56
N PHE A 380 40.00 -57.42 34.13
CA PHE A 380 38.76 -57.97 34.63
C PHE A 380 38.78 -59.51 34.60
N SER A 381 37.92 -60.09 35.42
CA SER A 381 37.64 -61.54 35.37
C SER A 381 36.26 -61.80 34.77
N VAL A 382 36.14 -62.91 34.04
CA VAL A 382 34.89 -63.41 33.50
C VAL A 382 34.50 -64.65 34.26
N ILE A 383 33.22 -64.69 34.68
CA ILE A 383 32.61 -65.92 35.21
C ILE A 383 31.53 -66.33 34.21
N ALA A 384 31.68 -67.50 33.60
CA ALA A 384 30.66 -68.15 32.78
C ALA A 384 29.86 -69.07 33.72
N LEU A 385 28.54 -68.98 33.70
CA LEU A 385 27.64 -69.68 34.62
C LEU A 385 26.55 -70.39 33.82
N ASP A 386 26.18 -71.55 34.27
CA ASP A 386 25.12 -72.35 33.65
C ASP A 386 24.36 -73.16 34.74
N ILE A 387 23.03 -73.12 34.58
CA ILE A 387 22.16 -73.85 35.55
C ILE A 387 22.14 -75.35 35.28
N ASP A 388 22.66 -76.09 36.17
CA ASP A 388 22.79 -77.55 36.00
C ASP A 388 21.40 -78.20 35.82
N HIS A 389 21.30 -79.06 34.79
CA HIS A 389 20.07 -79.83 34.49
C HIS A 389 18.83 -79.00 34.27
N PHE A 390 18.95 -77.71 33.80
CA PHE A 390 17.86 -76.75 33.57
C PHE A 390 16.76 -77.31 32.64
N LYS A 391 17.13 -78.07 31.62
CA LYS A 391 16.16 -78.76 30.79
C LYS A 391 15.25 -79.70 31.63
N GLN A 392 15.80 -80.47 32.60
CA GLN A 392 15.02 -81.35 33.45
C GLN A 392 14.07 -80.52 34.35
N VAL A 393 14.45 -79.33 34.81
CA VAL A 393 13.58 -78.43 35.55
C VAL A 393 12.40 -78.02 34.65
N ASN A 394 12.65 -77.60 33.39
CA ASN A 394 11.58 -77.26 32.48
C ASN A 394 10.68 -78.47 32.17
N ASP A 395 11.24 -79.65 31.95
CA ASP A 395 10.50 -80.85 31.60
C ASP A 395 9.63 -81.33 32.77
N THR A 396 10.08 -81.06 33.99
CA THR A 396 9.35 -81.56 35.27
C THR A 396 8.37 -80.54 35.73
N TYR A 397 8.66 -79.26 35.73
CA TYR A 397 7.87 -78.17 36.39
C TYR A 397 7.29 -77.15 35.37
N GLY A 398 7.59 -77.29 34.09
CA GLY A 398 7.11 -76.40 33.07
C GLY A 398 7.97 -75.13 32.91
N HIS A 399 7.86 -74.46 31.75
CA HIS A 399 8.66 -73.29 31.40
C HIS A 399 8.43 -72.11 32.33
N THR A 400 7.24 -71.97 32.90
CA THR A 400 6.91 -70.89 33.89
C THR A 400 7.80 -70.92 35.09
N VAL A 401 7.98 -72.15 35.63
CA VAL A 401 8.86 -72.40 36.81
C VAL A 401 10.32 -72.25 36.41
N GLY A 402 10.71 -72.66 35.17
CA GLY A 402 12.04 -72.41 34.64
C GLY A 402 12.36 -70.94 34.56
N ASP A 403 11.40 -70.11 34.11
CA ASP A 403 11.56 -68.64 34.06
C ASP A 403 11.72 -68.04 35.46
N GLU A 404 11.02 -68.57 36.47
CA GLU A 404 11.17 -68.16 37.89
C GLU A 404 12.56 -68.49 38.41
N VAL A 405 13.07 -69.69 38.07
CA VAL A 405 14.43 -70.12 38.42
C VAL A 405 15.48 -69.19 37.78
N ILE A 406 15.31 -68.83 36.51
CA ILE A 406 16.19 -67.84 35.77
C ILE A 406 16.17 -66.50 36.49
N ARG A 407 14.97 -65.99 36.86
CA ARG A 407 14.86 -64.72 37.65
C ARG A 407 15.52 -64.85 39.03
N GLY A 408 15.36 -66.01 39.68
CA GLY A 408 16.01 -66.27 40.95
C GLY A 408 17.51 -66.31 40.91
N VAL A 409 18.10 -66.94 39.89
CA VAL A 409 19.55 -66.91 39.64
C VAL A 409 20.00 -65.46 39.34
N ALA A 410 19.32 -64.70 38.48
CA ALA A 410 19.63 -63.33 38.20
C ALA A 410 19.63 -62.46 39.44
N GLN A 411 18.66 -62.69 40.39
CA GLN A 411 18.60 -61.99 41.65
C GLN A 411 19.77 -62.37 42.57
N LEU A 412 20.10 -63.61 42.64
CA LEU A 412 21.28 -64.13 43.44
C LEU A 412 22.59 -63.53 42.86
N MET A 413 22.72 -63.41 41.58
CA MET A 413 23.87 -62.75 40.95
C MET A 413 23.97 -61.31 41.41
N ARG A 414 22.86 -60.53 41.40
CA ARG A 414 22.86 -59.17 41.97
C ARG A 414 23.28 -59.09 43.41
N ASP A 415 22.72 -59.97 44.24
CA ASP A 415 23.03 -60.02 45.66
C ASP A 415 24.46 -60.45 46.04
N CYS A 416 25.11 -61.12 45.09
CA CYS A 416 26.50 -61.52 45.21
C CYS A 416 27.49 -60.61 44.45
N SER A 417 27.06 -59.55 43.85
CA SER A 417 27.86 -58.69 43.00
C SER A 417 28.01 -57.28 43.61
N ARG A 418 29.04 -56.59 43.19
CA ARG A 418 29.29 -55.15 43.44
C ARG A 418 28.59 -54.32 42.39
N PRO A 419 28.29 -53.04 42.65
CA PRO A 419 27.72 -52.14 41.63
C PRO A 419 28.58 -52.00 40.38
N SER A 420 29.87 -52.22 40.44
CA SER A 420 30.81 -52.20 39.34
C SER A 420 30.76 -53.45 38.44
N ASP A 421 30.21 -54.54 38.92
CA ASP A 421 30.18 -55.79 38.19
C ASP A 421 29.08 -55.79 37.14
N VAL A 422 29.39 -56.35 35.97
CA VAL A 422 28.45 -56.40 34.85
C VAL A 422 27.87 -57.79 34.77
N LEU A 423 26.56 -57.87 34.95
CA LEU A 423 25.84 -59.14 34.98
C LEU A 423 25.06 -59.25 33.66
N CYS A 424 25.19 -60.37 33.00
CA CYS A 424 24.58 -60.65 31.71
C CYS A 424 23.90 -62.01 31.67
N ARG A 425 22.74 -62.03 31.01
CA ARG A 425 22.18 -63.32 30.55
C ARG A 425 22.54 -63.48 29.08
N ASN A 426 23.35 -64.47 28.80
CA ASN A 426 23.86 -64.72 27.45
C ASN A 426 22.82 -65.41 26.55
N GLY A 427 21.94 -66.23 27.13
CA GLY A 427 20.80 -66.89 26.49
C GLY A 427 20.38 -68.15 27.26
N GLY A 428 19.10 -68.55 27.17
CA GLY A 428 18.60 -69.72 27.82
C GLY A 428 18.89 -69.70 29.33
N GLU A 429 19.67 -70.69 29.81
CA GLU A 429 20.15 -70.91 31.18
C GLU A 429 21.57 -70.37 31.44
N GLU A 430 22.21 -69.74 30.45
CA GLU A 430 23.59 -69.27 30.52
C GLU A 430 23.68 -67.82 30.98
N PHE A 431 24.56 -67.54 31.93
CA PHE A 431 24.85 -66.24 32.46
C PHE A 431 26.36 -65.94 32.37
N LEU A 432 26.66 -64.67 32.30
CA LEU A 432 28.02 -64.16 32.33
C LEU A 432 28.13 -63.01 33.34
N MET A 433 29.27 -63.01 34.06
CA MET A 433 29.59 -61.89 34.93
C MET A 433 30.98 -61.36 34.52
N LEU A 434 31.09 -60.02 34.38
CA LEU A 434 32.37 -59.34 34.24
C LEU A 434 32.64 -58.64 35.61
N LEU A 435 33.77 -58.93 36.17
CA LEU A 435 34.21 -58.36 37.44
C LEU A 435 35.44 -57.46 37.17
N PRO A 436 35.24 -56.13 37.02
CA PRO A 436 36.32 -55.21 36.81
C PRO A 436 37.31 -55.18 37.96
N ALA A 437 38.56 -55.10 37.69
CA ALA A 437 39.69 -55.07 38.64
C ALA A 437 39.71 -56.25 39.63
N ALA A 438 39.02 -57.36 39.36
CA ALA A 438 39.06 -58.55 40.17
C ALA A 438 40.00 -59.61 39.58
N GLY A 439 40.83 -60.19 40.39
CA GLY A 439 41.66 -61.35 39.97
C GLY A 439 40.88 -62.64 39.88
N ALA A 440 41.48 -63.70 39.27
CA ALA A 440 40.84 -64.97 39.06
C ALA A 440 40.41 -65.63 40.40
N GLN A 441 41.16 -65.48 41.50
CA GLN A 441 40.79 -66.01 42.79
C GLN A 441 39.58 -65.28 43.43
N GLU A 442 39.50 -63.96 43.26
CA GLU A 442 38.35 -63.17 43.71
C GLU A 442 37.10 -63.55 42.97
N ALA A 443 37.21 -63.69 41.65
CA ALA A 443 36.08 -64.13 40.81
C ALA A 443 35.63 -65.57 41.17
N ALA A 444 36.57 -66.47 41.41
CA ALA A 444 36.24 -67.82 41.91
C ALA A 444 35.49 -67.78 43.23
N ASN A 445 35.88 -66.94 44.16
CA ASN A 445 35.20 -66.75 45.45
C ASN A 445 33.75 -66.22 45.25
N VAL A 446 33.50 -65.35 44.29
CA VAL A 446 32.16 -64.87 43.92
C VAL A 446 31.33 -66.02 43.34
N ALA A 447 31.90 -66.77 42.39
CA ALA A 447 31.26 -67.93 41.76
C ALA A 447 30.91 -68.99 42.78
N GLU A 448 31.83 -69.32 43.74
CA GLU A 448 31.57 -70.27 44.79
C GLU A 448 30.48 -69.84 45.72
N ARG A 449 30.44 -68.58 46.11
CA ARG A 449 29.36 -68.00 46.91
C ARG A 449 28.01 -68.13 46.19
N LEU A 450 27.96 -67.87 44.88
CA LEU A 450 26.76 -68.11 44.09
C LEU A 450 26.34 -69.56 44.07
N CYS A 451 27.24 -70.47 43.77
CA CYS A 451 26.94 -71.93 43.78
C CYS A 451 26.42 -72.40 45.15
N LYS A 452 27.07 -72.04 46.27
CA LYS A 452 26.65 -72.38 47.61
C LYS A 452 25.29 -71.77 47.93
N ARG A 453 25.01 -70.52 47.64
CA ARG A 453 23.74 -69.85 47.87
C ARG A 453 22.61 -70.48 47.04
N LEU A 454 22.83 -70.83 45.79
CA LEU A 454 21.84 -71.50 44.98
C LEU A 454 21.54 -72.93 45.51
N ALA A 455 22.55 -73.74 45.84
CA ALA A 455 22.38 -75.08 46.35
C ALA A 455 21.63 -75.16 47.72
N THR A 456 21.74 -74.07 48.51
CA THR A 456 21.05 -73.97 49.80
C THR A 456 19.66 -73.30 49.75
N ASN A 457 19.39 -72.60 48.64
CA ASN A 457 18.15 -71.83 48.46
C ASN A 457 17.12 -72.71 47.71
N ARG A 458 15.93 -72.86 48.28
CA ARG A 458 14.80 -73.47 47.54
C ARG A 458 14.11 -72.41 46.70
N LEU A 459 14.56 -72.27 45.45
CA LEU A 459 13.90 -71.34 44.49
C LEU A 459 12.54 -71.94 44.11
N HIS A 460 11.49 -71.24 44.44
CA HIS A 460 10.09 -71.53 44.06
C HIS A 460 9.62 -73.01 44.26
N GLY A 461 10.07 -73.67 45.36
CA GLY A 461 9.62 -75.03 45.67
C GLY A 461 10.40 -76.12 44.93
N THR A 462 11.37 -75.79 44.09
CA THR A 462 12.28 -76.71 43.43
C THR A 462 13.47 -77.02 44.33
N ALA A 463 13.71 -78.33 44.65
CA ALA A 463 14.84 -78.74 45.45
C ALA A 463 16.02 -79.22 44.58
N GLY A 464 17.24 -78.77 44.95
CA GLY A 464 18.46 -79.35 44.36
C GLY A 464 18.95 -78.68 43.05
N ILE A 465 18.50 -77.46 42.77
CA ILE A 465 19.05 -76.71 41.63
C ILE A 465 20.49 -76.29 41.98
N THR A 466 21.40 -76.58 41.10
CA THR A 466 22.81 -76.19 41.23
C THR A 466 23.29 -75.44 40.07
N LEU A 467 24.46 -74.78 40.18
CA LEU A 467 25.08 -73.98 39.20
C LEU A 467 26.54 -74.43 38.97
N SER A 468 26.93 -74.62 37.74
CA SER A 468 28.35 -74.80 37.39
C SER A 468 28.92 -73.48 36.94
N ALA A 469 30.17 -73.20 37.26
CA ALA A 469 30.86 -71.98 36.92
C ALA A 469 32.29 -72.20 36.36
N GLY A 470 32.63 -71.45 35.38
CA GLY A 470 34.00 -71.38 34.84
C GLY A 470 34.53 -69.95 35.00
N VAL A 471 35.73 -69.79 35.50
CA VAL A 471 36.36 -68.50 35.75
C VAL A 471 37.64 -68.33 34.92
N ALA A 472 37.81 -67.18 34.31
CA ALA A 472 39.02 -66.74 33.60
C ALA A 472 39.33 -65.30 33.84
N GLN A 473 40.60 -64.87 33.82
CA GLN A 473 41.05 -63.52 34.03
C GLN A 473 41.67 -62.92 32.79
N TRP A 474 41.35 -61.64 32.50
CA TRP A 474 42.01 -60.87 31.47
C TRP A 474 42.76 -59.70 32.09
N PRO A 475 43.99 -59.32 31.55
CA PRO A 475 44.76 -60.13 30.61
C PRO A 475 45.49 -61.26 31.34
N SER A 476 45.33 -62.47 30.84
CA SER A 476 46.40 -63.49 31.00
C SER A 476 47.40 -63.20 29.90
N ALA A 477 48.69 -63.26 30.19
CA ALA A 477 49.76 -62.75 29.33
C ALA A 477 49.55 -62.97 27.81
N GLY A 478 49.26 -61.89 27.10
CA GLY A 478 49.11 -61.80 25.65
C GLY A 478 47.79 -62.20 25.03
N ALA A 479 46.74 -62.42 25.81
CA ALA A 479 45.44 -62.87 25.33
C ALA A 479 44.57 -61.73 24.77
N GLU A 480 43.96 -61.95 23.63
CA GLU A 480 42.86 -61.15 23.13
C GLU A 480 41.63 -61.27 24.10
N VAL A 481 40.78 -60.24 24.13
CA VAL A 481 39.62 -60.23 25.03
C VAL A 481 38.66 -61.39 24.77
N GLU A 482 38.54 -61.81 23.50
CA GLU A 482 37.71 -62.95 23.09
C GLU A 482 38.22 -64.28 23.66
N ALA A 483 39.53 -64.40 23.86
CA ALA A 483 40.16 -65.60 24.41
C ALA A 483 39.74 -65.84 25.89
N VAL A 484 39.54 -64.77 26.69
CA VAL A 484 39.12 -64.96 28.09
C VAL A 484 37.72 -65.55 28.21
N PHE A 485 36.79 -65.20 27.31
CA PHE A 485 35.47 -65.81 27.28
C PHE A 485 35.54 -67.27 26.91
N GLN A 486 36.37 -67.66 25.92
CA GLN A 486 36.63 -69.03 25.56
C GLN A 486 37.25 -69.81 26.72
N ALA A 487 38.18 -69.21 27.44
CA ALA A 487 38.80 -69.84 28.61
C ALA A 487 37.78 -70.03 29.76
N ALA A 488 36.89 -69.08 30.01
CA ALA A 488 35.82 -69.23 31.00
C ALA A 488 34.84 -70.34 30.58
N ASP A 489 34.44 -70.42 29.33
CA ASP A 489 33.57 -71.48 28.81
C ASP A 489 34.22 -72.87 28.90
N GLN A 490 35.54 -72.97 28.58
CA GLN A 490 36.30 -74.23 28.77
C GLN A 490 36.33 -74.65 30.24
N ALA A 491 36.51 -73.70 31.15
CA ALA A 491 36.50 -73.96 32.58
C ALA A 491 35.06 -74.39 33.06
N LEU A 492 34.03 -73.77 32.51
CA LEU A 492 32.62 -74.14 32.79
C LEU A 492 32.36 -75.57 32.28
N TYR A 493 32.82 -75.89 31.07
CA TYR A 493 32.70 -77.22 30.53
C TYR A 493 33.40 -78.25 31.40
N ALA A 494 34.62 -77.96 31.90
CA ALA A 494 35.32 -78.80 32.85
C ALA A 494 34.54 -79.00 34.21
N ALA A 495 33.93 -77.89 34.69
CA ALA A 495 33.08 -77.94 35.88
C ALA A 495 31.89 -78.90 35.68
N LYS A 496 31.25 -78.90 34.55
CA LYS A 496 30.16 -79.81 34.16
C LYS A 496 30.63 -81.24 34.03
N GLN A 497 31.77 -81.49 33.44
CA GLN A 497 32.35 -82.86 33.32
C GLN A 497 32.80 -83.47 34.65
N GLN A 498 33.33 -82.66 35.59
CA GLN A 498 33.81 -83.12 36.89
C GLN A 498 32.70 -83.39 37.89
N GLY A 499 31.42 -83.35 37.49
CA GLY A 499 30.28 -83.69 38.35
C GLY A 499 29.40 -82.50 38.74
N ARG A 500 29.52 -81.35 38.06
CA ARG A 500 28.67 -80.16 38.27
C ARG A 500 28.73 -79.55 39.67
N ASN A 501 27.90 -78.52 39.93
CA ASN A 501 27.80 -77.83 41.25
C ASN A 501 29.18 -77.43 41.79
N ARG A 502 29.99 -76.83 40.96
CA ARG A 502 31.35 -76.41 41.28
C ARG A 502 31.89 -75.26 40.40
N VAL A 503 32.93 -74.71 40.88
CA VAL A 503 33.69 -73.65 40.16
C VAL A 503 35.00 -74.27 39.75
N VAL A 504 35.34 -74.02 38.46
CA VAL A 504 36.66 -74.32 37.88
C VAL A 504 37.30 -73.07 37.38
N THR A 505 38.53 -72.85 37.82
CA THR A 505 39.29 -71.66 37.31
C THR A 505 40.21 -72.12 36.20
N HIS A 506 40.19 -71.43 35.09
CA HIS A 506 41.14 -71.68 34.01
C HIS A 506 42.53 -71.29 34.50
N ALA A 507 43.44 -72.30 34.58
CA ALA A 507 44.82 -72.05 34.93
C ALA A 507 45.48 -71.32 33.74
N ALA A 508 46.02 -70.11 34.01
CA ALA A 508 46.90 -69.46 33.09
C ALA A 508 48.09 -70.35 32.85
N ALA A 509 48.30 -70.79 31.58
CA ALA A 509 49.48 -71.58 31.20
C ALA A 509 50.75 -70.74 31.29
#